data_99e61f8905ada09756bf2c8ae4853c9f
#
_entry.id   99e61f8905ada09756bf2c8ae4853c9f
#
_cell.length_a   1.000
_cell.length_b   1.000
_cell.length_c   1.000
_cell.angle_alpha   90.00
_cell.angle_beta   90.00
_cell.angle_gamma   90.00
#
_symmetry.space_group_name_H-M   'P 1'
#
loop_
_entity.id
_entity.type
_entity.pdbx_description
1 polymer ?
#
loop_
_entity_poly.entity_id
_entity_poly.type
_entity_poly.pdbx_seq_one_letter_code
_entity_poly.pdbx_strand_id
1 'polypeptide(L)'
;MSRRTTCIMLALAGCLACSSAWSQSALMKQAQGLFKPLPDKPPALPGNPATPAKVLLGKMLYFDPRLSRSHSISCNSCHMIGMGGVDLQETSLGHRWQRGSRNAPTVYNAVFDVAQFWDGRAKDLEQQAGGPMVNPVEMDTSEQHVIEQLKAIPGYAPYFANAYPGVRDPITFENVRQAIAVFEATLITPGARFDRYLKGDDGALDTAQKAGLALFINKGCAACHKGINVGGGMYAPFGVVERPGAEILPPGDKGRFAVTKTASDEYVFRVPSLRNVTLTPPYFHSGKSWDLRQAVAIMGSSQLGARLTDDEVTKITEFLTTLTGRQPSVVLPDLPPSAAGTPRPQQ
;
A
#
# COMPACT_ATOMS: atom_id res chain seq x y z
N MET A 1 -29.00 -57.12 66.90
CA MET A 1 -28.45 -55.76 66.74
C MET A 1 -27.63 -55.77 65.49
N SER A 2 -28.20 -55.39 64.35
CA SER A 2 -27.56 -55.42 63.01
C SER A 2 -27.20 -53.98 62.59
N ARG A 3 -25.90 -53.72 62.40
CA ARG A 3 -25.43 -52.44 61.85
C ARG A 3 -25.39 -52.51 60.31
N ARG A 4 -26.25 -51.72 59.69
CA ARG A 4 -26.20 -51.51 58.21
C ARG A 4 -25.15 -50.43 57.92
N THR A 5 -24.13 -50.79 57.16
CA THR A 5 -23.13 -49.88 56.61
C THR A 5 -23.59 -49.38 55.27
N THR A 6 -23.85 -48.10 55.15
CA THR A 6 -24.28 -47.48 53.90
C THR A 6 -23.02 -46.99 53.15
N CYS A 7 -22.71 -47.60 52.01
CA CYS A 7 -21.68 -47.14 51.08
C CYS A 7 -22.21 -45.98 50.22
N ILE A 8 -21.63 -44.81 50.37
CA ILE A 8 -21.85 -43.65 49.51
C ILE A 8 -20.90 -43.75 48.33
N MET A 9 -21.45 -44.01 47.13
CA MET A 9 -20.68 -43.89 45.86
C MET A 9 -20.66 -42.42 45.44
N LEU A 10 -19.46 -41.76 45.46
CA LEU A 10 -19.24 -40.49 44.81
C LEU A 10 -19.00 -40.77 43.33
N ALA A 11 -19.94 -40.33 42.47
CA ALA A 11 -19.76 -40.27 41.03
C ALA A 11 -18.97 -39.01 40.67
N LEU A 12 -17.67 -39.16 40.33
CA LEU A 12 -16.88 -38.12 39.68
C LEU A 12 -17.36 -37.96 38.22
N ALA A 13 -18.14 -36.92 37.96
CA ALA A 13 -18.44 -36.46 36.62
C ALA A 13 -17.21 -35.71 36.08
N GLY A 14 -16.36 -36.42 35.33
CA GLY A 14 -15.26 -35.82 34.59
C GLY A 14 -15.79 -34.99 33.40
N CYS A 15 -15.82 -33.69 33.50
CA CYS A 15 -16.00 -32.79 32.33
C CYS A 15 -14.78 -32.94 31.41
N LEU A 16 -14.91 -33.78 30.40
CA LEU A 16 -14.06 -33.79 29.21
C LEU A 16 -14.40 -32.52 28.42
N ALA A 17 -13.67 -31.44 28.67
CA ALA A 17 -13.61 -30.29 27.76
C ALA A 17 -12.94 -30.80 26.47
N CYS A 18 -13.72 -31.23 25.49
CA CYS A 18 -13.28 -31.41 24.12
C CYS A 18 -12.86 -30.06 23.57
N SER A 19 -11.59 -29.72 23.74
CA SER A 19 -10.92 -28.71 22.90
C SER A 19 -10.91 -29.27 21.48
N SER A 20 -11.92 -28.88 20.68
CA SER A 20 -11.91 -29.08 19.22
C SER A 20 -10.75 -28.30 18.65
N ALA A 21 -9.59 -28.91 18.60
CA ALA A 21 -8.48 -28.44 17.79
C ALA A 21 -8.97 -28.51 16.33
N TRP A 22 -9.42 -27.35 15.82
CA TRP A 22 -9.84 -27.23 14.42
C TRP A 22 -8.63 -27.54 13.55
N SER A 23 -8.66 -28.68 12.89
CA SER A 23 -7.61 -29.04 11.93
C SER A 23 -7.63 -28.01 10.82
N GLN A 24 -6.54 -27.23 10.69
CA GLN A 24 -6.38 -26.27 9.59
C GLN A 24 -6.54 -26.98 8.26
N SER A 25 -7.34 -26.40 7.35
CA SER A 25 -7.54 -26.93 6.01
C SER A 25 -6.20 -26.97 5.23
N ALA A 26 -6.06 -27.90 4.29
CA ALA A 26 -4.86 -27.99 3.43
C ALA A 26 -4.64 -26.67 2.67
N LEU A 27 -5.70 -26.01 2.21
CA LEU A 27 -5.63 -24.72 1.55
C LEU A 27 -5.09 -23.62 2.48
N MET A 28 -5.52 -23.60 3.75
CA MET A 28 -5.02 -22.63 4.72
C MET A 28 -3.52 -22.81 4.96
N LYS A 29 -3.05 -24.04 5.12
CA LYS A 29 -1.61 -24.32 5.29
C LYS A 29 -0.81 -23.89 4.05
N GLN A 30 -1.32 -24.16 2.86
CA GLN A 30 -0.70 -23.71 1.62
C GLN A 30 -0.65 -22.18 1.55
N ALA A 31 -1.74 -21.48 1.89
CA ALA A 31 -1.79 -20.04 1.92
C ALA A 31 -0.81 -19.44 2.93
N GLN A 32 -0.72 -20.01 4.15
CA GLN A 32 0.25 -19.58 5.18
C GLN A 32 1.71 -19.74 4.76
N GLY A 33 2.00 -20.69 3.87
CA GLY A 33 3.34 -20.86 3.26
C GLY A 33 3.69 -19.75 2.26
N LEU A 34 2.71 -19.14 1.63
CA LEU A 34 2.89 -18.15 0.56
C LEU A 34 2.69 -16.70 1.02
N PHE A 35 1.80 -16.48 1.98
CA PHE A 35 1.35 -15.17 2.41
C PHE A 35 1.59 -14.94 3.89
N LYS A 36 1.62 -13.66 4.28
CA LYS A 36 1.70 -13.25 5.68
C LYS A 36 0.57 -12.26 5.98
N PRO A 37 -0.09 -12.33 7.15
CA PRO A 37 -1.04 -11.31 7.54
C PRO A 37 -0.33 -9.98 7.81
N LEU A 38 -1.01 -8.87 7.56
CA LEU A 38 -0.51 -7.56 7.97
C LEU A 38 -0.41 -7.48 9.50
N PRO A 39 0.65 -6.84 10.04
CA PRO A 39 0.75 -6.57 11.46
C PRO A 39 -0.26 -5.48 11.88
N ASP A 40 -0.66 -5.51 13.16
CA ASP A 40 -1.57 -4.50 13.71
C ASP A 40 -0.88 -3.14 13.97
N LYS A 41 0.46 -3.11 13.92
CA LYS A 41 1.27 -1.90 14.10
C LYS A 41 2.19 -1.72 12.90
N PRO A 42 2.46 -0.47 12.48
CA PRO A 42 3.40 -0.19 11.40
C PRO A 42 4.81 -0.70 11.74
N PRO A 43 5.60 -1.12 10.76
CA PRO A 43 7.00 -1.48 10.97
C PRO A 43 7.84 -0.24 11.30
N ALA A 44 8.93 -0.44 12.03
CA ALA A 44 9.92 0.60 12.24
C ALA A 44 10.69 0.87 10.95
N LEU A 45 10.91 2.15 10.64
CA LEU A 45 11.78 2.55 9.54
C LEU A 45 13.25 2.58 10.03
N PRO A 46 14.18 1.89 9.35
CA PRO A 46 15.59 1.91 9.74
C PRO A 46 16.17 3.33 9.80
N GLY A 47 16.77 3.70 10.91
CA GLY A 47 17.36 5.03 11.09
C GLY A 47 16.37 6.20 11.24
N ASN A 48 15.06 5.94 11.13
CA ASN A 48 14.02 6.98 11.15
C ASN A 48 12.88 6.60 12.12
N PRO A 49 13.07 6.73 13.44
CA PRO A 49 12.09 6.31 14.43
C PRO A 49 10.79 7.13 14.36
N ALA A 50 9.67 6.42 14.44
CA ALA A 50 8.32 7.00 14.41
C ALA A 50 7.94 7.55 15.79
N THR A 51 8.36 8.77 16.12
CA THR A 51 7.86 9.46 17.31
C THR A 51 6.49 10.11 17.01
N PRO A 52 5.61 10.31 18.00
CA PRO A 52 4.33 11.01 17.80
C PRO A 52 4.51 12.40 17.17
N ALA A 53 5.54 13.14 17.56
CA ALA A 53 5.84 14.46 16.99
C ALA A 53 6.23 14.38 15.51
N LYS A 54 7.04 13.39 15.12
CA LYS A 54 7.45 13.19 13.73
C LYS A 54 6.28 12.70 12.86
N VAL A 55 5.42 11.81 13.36
CA VAL A 55 4.20 11.39 12.68
C VAL A 55 3.25 12.57 12.45
N LEU A 56 3.07 13.44 13.45
CA LEU A 56 2.24 14.64 13.33
C LEU A 56 2.82 15.59 12.29
N LEU A 57 4.11 15.89 12.35
CA LEU A 57 4.78 16.75 11.35
C LEU A 57 4.64 16.15 9.94
N GLY A 58 4.90 14.86 9.78
CA GLY A 58 4.77 14.18 8.48
C GLY A 58 3.35 14.25 7.94
N LYS A 59 2.33 14.07 8.80
CA LYS A 59 0.94 14.26 8.42
C LYS A 59 0.67 15.69 7.95
N MET A 60 1.14 16.71 8.66
CA MET A 60 0.97 18.11 8.25
C MET A 60 1.59 18.36 6.87
N LEU A 61 2.81 17.89 6.64
CA LEU A 61 3.53 18.05 5.38
C LEU A 61 2.84 17.29 4.23
N TYR A 62 2.31 16.10 4.49
CA TYR A 62 1.58 15.30 3.50
C TYR A 62 0.32 16.01 2.99
N PHE A 63 -0.35 16.79 3.83
CA PHE A 63 -1.56 17.53 3.48
C PHE A 63 -1.30 18.99 3.05
N ASP A 64 -0.08 19.51 3.18
CA ASP A 64 0.18 20.93 2.89
C ASP A 64 0.42 21.19 1.40
N PRO A 65 -0.53 21.82 0.68
CA PRO A 65 -0.37 22.11 -0.74
C PRO A 65 0.69 23.19 -1.03
N ARG A 66 1.09 23.97 -0.02
CA ARG A 66 2.12 25.01 -0.16
C ARG A 66 3.51 24.47 -0.43
N LEU A 67 3.69 23.12 -0.34
CA LEU A 67 4.92 22.45 -0.76
C LEU A 67 5.01 22.31 -2.28
N SER A 68 3.96 22.64 -3.04
CA SER A 68 4.00 22.73 -4.49
C SER A 68 4.18 24.18 -4.95
N ARG A 69 4.71 24.38 -6.17
CA ARG A 69 4.87 25.72 -6.78
C ARG A 69 3.57 26.50 -6.82
N SER A 70 2.48 25.86 -7.19
CA SER A 70 1.15 26.48 -7.32
C SER A 70 0.40 26.60 -6.00
N HIS A 71 0.90 26.05 -4.90
CA HIS A 71 0.20 25.92 -3.61
C HIS A 71 -1.16 25.21 -3.71
N SER A 72 -1.36 24.37 -4.70
CA SER A 72 -2.64 23.66 -4.94
C SER A 72 -2.53 22.14 -4.91
N ILE A 73 -1.31 21.60 -4.84
CA ILE A 73 -1.06 20.16 -4.93
C ILE A 73 -0.28 19.71 -3.69
N SER A 74 -0.80 18.70 -3.01
CA SER A 74 -0.15 18.02 -1.89
C SER A 74 -0.02 16.52 -2.21
N CYS A 75 0.64 15.73 -1.35
CA CYS A 75 0.66 14.28 -1.49
C CYS A 75 -0.75 13.69 -1.52
N ASN A 76 -1.65 14.24 -0.67
CA ASN A 76 -3.05 13.81 -0.63
C ASN A 76 -3.83 14.14 -1.93
N SER A 77 -3.33 14.99 -2.82
CA SER A 77 -4.02 15.27 -4.09
C SER A 77 -4.04 14.07 -5.03
N CYS A 78 -2.97 13.26 -5.02
CA CYS A 78 -2.84 12.05 -5.85
C CYS A 78 -3.01 10.75 -5.04
N HIS A 79 -2.80 10.81 -3.71
CA HIS A 79 -2.89 9.68 -2.80
C HIS A 79 -3.93 9.95 -1.71
N MET A 80 -5.19 10.17 -2.12
CA MET A 80 -6.28 10.56 -1.22
C MET A 80 -6.58 9.45 -0.21
N ILE A 81 -6.28 9.72 1.06
CA ILE A 81 -6.48 8.75 2.15
C ILE A 81 -7.94 8.30 2.26
N GLY A 82 -8.90 9.19 2.04
CA GLY A 82 -10.32 8.84 2.05
C GLY A 82 -10.81 8.04 0.84
N MET A 83 -9.95 7.77 -0.16
CA MET A 83 -10.30 7.10 -1.42
C MET A 83 -9.38 5.92 -1.73
N GLY A 84 -9.05 5.12 -0.73
CA GLY A 84 -8.17 3.96 -0.93
C GLY A 84 -6.68 4.32 -1.10
N GLY A 85 -6.29 5.56 -0.84
CA GLY A 85 -4.91 6.04 -0.98
C GLY A 85 -4.49 6.32 -2.44
N VAL A 86 -5.46 6.58 -3.32
CA VAL A 86 -5.30 6.91 -4.75
C VAL A 86 -6.23 8.05 -5.13
N ASP A 87 -6.12 8.60 -6.34
CA ASP A 87 -6.99 9.67 -6.85
C ASP A 87 -8.09 9.18 -7.80
N LEU A 88 -8.15 7.87 -8.07
CA LEU A 88 -9.09 7.25 -9.00
C LEU A 88 -9.04 7.87 -10.40
N GLN A 89 -7.86 8.28 -10.85
CA GLN A 89 -7.62 8.79 -12.21
C GLN A 89 -6.77 7.79 -13.00
N GLU A 90 -6.87 7.82 -14.34
CA GLU A 90 -5.94 7.04 -15.17
C GLU A 90 -4.49 7.43 -14.85
N THR A 91 -4.23 8.73 -14.84
CA THR A 91 -2.99 9.34 -14.37
C THR A 91 -3.31 10.64 -13.64
N SER A 92 -2.57 10.94 -12.58
CA SER A 92 -2.81 12.10 -11.73
C SER A 92 -2.62 13.42 -12.46
N LEU A 93 -3.35 14.45 -12.01
CA LEU A 93 -3.17 15.83 -12.44
C LEU A 93 -2.19 16.54 -11.51
N GLY A 94 -1.16 17.11 -12.07
CA GLY A 94 -0.16 17.89 -11.35
C GLY A 94 -0.14 19.37 -11.76
N HIS A 95 1.02 20.01 -11.60
CA HIS A 95 1.22 21.42 -11.86
C HIS A 95 0.77 21.81 -13.28
N ARG A 96 0.05 22.92 -13.40
CA ARG A 96 -0.56 23.40 -14.66
C ARG A 96 -1.44 22.37 -15.36
N TRP A 97 -2.11 21.52 -14.59
CA TRP A 97 -3.02 20.48 -15.10
C TRP A 97 -2.33 19.44 -16.00
N GLN A 98 -1.00 19.34 -15.91
CA GLN A 98 -0.25 18.30 -16.62
C GLN A 98 -0.60 16.93 -16.05
N ARG A 99 -0.65 15.92 -16.92
CA ARG A 99 -0.89 14.55 -16.46
C ARG A 99 0.42 13.81 -16.27
N GLY A 100 0.50 13.06 -15.17
CA GLY A 100 1.55 12.08 -14.96
C GLY A 100 1.57 11.01 -16.05
N SER A 101 2.68 10.32 -16.20
CA SER A 101 2.82 9.24 -17.20
C SER A 101 2.26 7.90 -16.74
N ARG A 102 2.01 7.73 -15.45
CA ARG A 102 1.54 6.47 -14.85
C ARG A 102 0.46 6.72 -13.80
N ASN A 103 -0.37 5.71 -13.59
CA ASN A 103 -1.34 5.68 -12.51
C ASN A 103 -0.66 5.79 -11.13
N ALA A 104 -1.27 6.55 -10.21
CA ALA A 104 -0.78 6.69 -8.84
C ALA A 104 -1.06 5.39 -8.05
N PRO A 105 -0.03 4.66 -7.60
CA PRO A 105 -0.24 3.51 -6.75
C PRO A 105 -0.74 3.94 -5.37
N THR A 106 -1.47 3.06 -4.69
CA THR A 106 -1.94 3.37 -3.34
C THR A 106 -0.79 3.61 -2.37
N VAL A 107 -0.94 4.62 -1.50
CA VAL A 107 -0.03 4.87 -0.37
C VAL A 107 -0.25 3.84 0.76
N TYR A 108 -1.42 3.17 0.79
CA TYR A 108 -1.69 2.17 1.81
C TYR A 108 -0.77 0.96 1.68
N ASN A 109 -0.18 0.57 2.81
CA ASN A 109 0.76 -0.54 2.92
C ASN A 109 2.05 -0.40 2.09
N ALA A 110 2.32 0.76 1.50
CA ALA A 110 3.51 1.00 0.68
C ALA A 110 4.82 0.75 1.44
N VAL A 111 4.81 0.87 2.76
CA VAL A 111 5.95 0.57 3.65
C VAL A 111 6.44 -0.89 3.55
N PHE A 112 5.61 -1.81 3.05
CA PHE A 112 5.99 -3.22 2.87
C PHE A 112 6.49 -3.53 1.46
N ASP A 113 6.51 -2.56 0.55
CA ASP A 113 7.01 -2.75 -0.80
C ASP A 113 8.55 -2.71 -0.84
N VAL A 114 9.15 -3.53 -1.70
CA VAL A 114 10.61 -3.62 -1.85
C VAL A 114 11.26 -2.32 -2.36
N ALA A 115 10.48 -1.48 -3.02
CA ALA A 115 10.86 -0.15 -3.51
C ALA A 115 9.59 0.62 -3.86
N GLN A 116 9.70 1.92 -4.12
CA GLN A 116 8.60 2.78 -4.46
C GLN A 116 8.59 3.14 -5.95
N PHE A 117 7.44 3.60 -6.45
CA PHE A 117 7.09 3.76 -7.87
C PHE A 117 6.96 2.42 -8.62
N TRP A 118 6.34 2.44 -9.79
CA TRP A 118 6.16 1.27 -10.65
C TRP A 118 7.48 0.68 -11.16
N ASP A 119 8.48 1.53 -11.40
CA ASP A 119 9.82 1.14 -11.88
C ASP A 119 10.83 0.90 -10.75
N GLY A 120 10.43 1.16 -9.49
CA GLY A 120 11.30 0.98 -8.33
C GLY A 120 12.47 1.96 -8.26
N ARG A 121 12.34 3.15 -8.84
CA ARG A 121 13.41 4.16 -8.85
C ARG A 121 13.72 4.78 -7.47
N ALA A 122 12.80 4.66 -6.50
CA ALA A 122 13.07 5.03 -5.13
C ALA A 122 13.16 3.77 -4.25
N LYS A 123 14.22 3.67 -3.45
CA LYS A 123 14.51 2.48 -2.63
C LYS A 123 13.56 2.31 -1.43
N ASP A 124 12.98 3.43 -0.94
CA ASP A 124 12.15 3.48 0.25
C ASP A 124 11.17 4.68 0.20
N LEU A 125 10.31 4.81 1.22
CA LEU A 125 9.35 5.90 1.36
C LEU A 125 10.04 7.26 1.48
N GLU A 126 11.19 7.35 2.14
CA GLU A 126 11.92 8.60 2.33
C GLU A 126 12.44 9.15 0.98
N GLN A 127 13.02 8.28 0.16
CA GLN A 127 13.47 8.69 -1.17
C GLN A 127 12.27 9.02 -2.08
N GLN A 128 11.17 8.27 -1.95
CA GLN A 128 9.96 8.52 -2.73
C GLN A 128 9.37 9.90 -2.41
N ALA A 129 9.24 10.26 -1.13
CA ALA A 129 8.60 11.50 -0.68
C ALA A 129 9.21 12.77 -1.30
N GLY A 130 10.51 12.76 -1.65
CA GLY A 130 11.18 13.88 -2.30
C GLY A 130 10.90 13.99 -3.80
N GLY A 131 10.65 12.88 -4.47
CA GLY A 131 10.54 12.83 -5.93
C GLY A 131 9.42 13.70 -6.51
N PRO A 132 8.16 13.52 -6.09
CA PRO A 132 7.02 14.29 -6.58
C PRO A 132 7.16 15.80 -6.38
N MET A 133 7.77 16.24 -5.28
CA MET A 133 7.97 17.67 -5.01
C MET A 133 8.78 18.34 -6.10
N VAL A 134 9.88 17.71 -6.54
CA VAL A 134 10.78 18.28 -7.56
C VAL A 134 10.42 17.91 -9.00
N ASN A 135 9.39 17.10 -9.19
CA ASN A 135 8.95 16.72 -10.53
C ASN A 135 8.12 17.85 -11.17
N PRO A 136 8.54 18.37 -12.33
CA PRO A 136 7.86 19.51 -12.99
C PRO A 136 6.43 19.18 -13.44
N VAL A 137 6.10 17.91 -13.62
CA VAL A 137 4.75 17.47 -14.00
C VAL A 137 3.85 17.30 -12.77
N GLU A 138 4.42 17.11 -11.57
CA GLU A 138 3.66 16.84 -10.35
C GLU A 138 3.53 18.11 -9.47
N MET A 139 4.49 18.42 -8.60
CA MET A 139 4.44 19.57 -7.69
C MET A 139 5.29 20.76 -8.15
N ASP A 140 6.21 20.56 -9.08
CA ASP A 140 7.05 21.55 -9.77
C ASP A 140 7.76 22.55 -8.81
N THR A 141 8.29 22.08 -7.70
CA THR A 141 9.05 22.92 -6.79
C THR A 141 10.53 22.49 -6.73
N SER A 142 11.36 23.21 -5.98
CA SER A 142 12.72 22.81 -5.68
C SER A 142 12.89 22.50 -4.20
N GLU A 143 13.91 21.71 -3.85
CA GLU A 143 14.26 21.43 -2.45
C GLU A 143 14.46 22.73 -1.66
N GLN A 144 15.17 23.70 -2.26
CA GLN A 144 15.43 25.00 -1.67
C GLN A 144 14.13 25.76 -1.41
N HIS A 145 13.20 25.77 -2.39
CA HIS A 145 11.92 26.46 -2.25
C HIS A 145 11.05 25.84 -1.14
N VAL A 146 11.03 24.51 -1.01
CA VAL A 146 10.34 23.83 0.10
C VAL A 146 10.87 24.30 1.46
N ILE A 147 12.19 24.40 1.61
CA ILE A 147 12.82 24.86 2.86
C ILE A 147 12.46 26.34 3.13
N GLU A 148 12.57 27.19 2.13
CA GLU A 148 12.21 28.63 2.23
C GLU A 148 10.74 28.81 2.61
N GLN A 149 9.86 28.05 1.96
CA GLN A 149 8.42 28.06 2.24
C GLN A 149 8.13 27.70 3.71
N LEU A 150 8.72 26.60 4.20
CA LEU A 150 8.51 26.13 5.57
C LEU A 150 9.14 27.08 6.61
N LYS A 151 10.30 27.65 6.36
CA LYS A 151 10.94 28.66 7.23
C LYS A 151 10.17 29.96 7.28
N ALA A 152 9.48 30.33 6.19
CA ALA A 152 8.65 31.53 6.12
C ALA A 152 7.25 31.37 6.76
N ILE A 153 6.93 30.18 7.25
CA ILE A 153 5.70 29.89 8.02
C ILE A 153 6.09 29.65 9.48
N PRO A 154 6.09 30.66 10.36
CA PRO A 154 6.66 30.54 11.72
C PRO A 154 6.06 29.42 12.55
N GLY A 155 4.79 29.05 12.30
CA GLY A 155 4.12 27.97 13.00
C GLY A 155 4.70 26.58 12.77
N TYR A 156 5.54 26.36 11.73
CA TYR A 156 6.23 25.08 11.54
C TYR A 156 7.44 24.88 12.44
N ALA A 157 8.10 25.97 12.87
CA ALA A 157 9.34 25.87 13.66
C ALA A 157 9.20 25.00 14.92
N PRO A 158 8.16 25.14 15.77
CA PRO A 158 7.99 24.28 16.95
C PRO A 158 7.71 22.81 16.59
N TYR A 159 7.02 22.52 15.49
CA TYR A 159 6.77 21.15 15.07
C TYR A 159 8.06 20.45 14.63
N PHE A 160 8.91 21.13 13.87
CA PHE A 160 10.23 20.60 13.49
C PHE A 160 11.15 20.42 14.70
N ALA A 161 11.19 21.39 15.62
CA ALA A 161 11.99 21.29 16.85
C ALA A 161 11.56 20.09 17.71
N ASN A 162 10.27 19.82 17.83
CA ASN A 162 9.73 18.68 18.55
C ASN A 162 9.99 17.32 17.84
N ALA A 163 9.95 17.32 16.51
CA ALA A 163 10.19 16.12 15.71
C ALA A 163 11.67 15.74 15.65
N TYR A 164 12.58 16.73 15.76
CA TYR A 164 14.04 16.58 15.65
C TYR A 164 14.74 17.26 16.83
N PRO A 165 14.56 16.74 18.06
CA PRO A 165 15.13 17.37 19.26
C PRO A 165 16.66 17.40 19.20
N GLY A 166 17.26 18.53 19.61
CA GLY A 166 18.71 18.71 19.62
C GLY A 166 19.32 19.11 18.27
N VAL A 167 18.55 19.12 17.18
CA VAL A 167 19.03 19.62 15.88
C VAL A 167 18.87 21.14 15.83
N ARG A 168 19.96 21.85 15.56
CA ARG A 168 20.00 23.34 15.58
C ARG A 168 19.11 23.99 14.51
N ASP A 169 19.12 23.46 13.28
CA ASP A 169 18.29 23.93 12.15
C ASP A 169 17.57 22.72 11.55
N PRO A 170 16.43 22.30 12.11
CA PRO A 170 15.77 21.06 11.71
C PRO A 170 14.94 21.19 10.43
N ILE A 171 14.74 22.40 9.88
CA ILE A 171 13.97 22.58 8.64
C ILE A 171 14.89 22.33 7.44
N THR A 172 15.05 21.06 7.09
CA THR A 172 15.83 20.58 5.95
C THR A 172 14.97 19.71 5.05
N PHE A 173 15.29 19.59 3.76
CA PHE A 173 14.57 18.75 2.83
C PHE A 173 14.63 17.26 3.22
N GLU A 174 15.74 16.82 3.79
CA GLU A 174 15.90 15.47 4.32
C GLU A 174 14.90 15.21 5.47
N ASN A 175 14.80 16.13 6.44
CA ASN A 175 13.85 16.00 7.55
C ASN A 175 12.38 16.07 7.09
N VAL A 176 12.09 16.82 6.03
CA VAL A 176 10.76 16.83 5.38
C VAL A 176 10.44 15.44 4.84
N ARG A 177 11.34 14.84 4.07
CA ARG A 177 11.18 13.48 3.51
C ARG A 177 11.04 12.43 4.61
N GLN A 178 11.88 12.50 5.64
CA GLN A 178 11.84 11.59 6.77
C GLN A 178 10.51 11.65 7.54
N ALA A 179 10.00 12.85 7.78
CA ALA A 179 8.74 13.02 8.48
C ALA A 179 7.55 12.49 7.66
N ILE A 180 7.51 12.79 6.34
CA ILE A 180 6.49 12.26 5.44
C ILE A 180 6.54 10.73 5.42
N ALA A 181 7.71 10.13 5.25
CA ALA A 181 7.89 8.67 5.24
C ALA A 181 7.40 8.00 6.54
N VAL A 182 7.67 8.61 7.69
CA VAL A 182 7.18 8.11 9.00
C VAL A 182 5.65 8.15 9.08
N PHE A 183 5.03 9.22 8.59
CA PHE A 183 3.56 9.29 8.52
C PHE A 183 3.00 8.23 7.56
N GLU A 184 3.55 8.12 6.33
CA GLU A 184 3.12 7.12 5.35
C GLU A 184 3.26 5.69 5.87
N ALA A 185 4.32 5.39 6.64
CA ALA A 185 4.50 4.10 7.27
C ALA A 185 3.36 3.73 8.23
N THR A 186 2.63 4.72 8.78
CA THR A 186 1.44 4.48 9.60
C THR A 186 0.19 4.11 8.81
N LEU A 187 0.20 4.31 7.48
CA LEU A 187 -0.93 4.07 6.60
C LEU A 187 -1.05 2.59 6.22
N ILE A 188 -1.21 1.72 7.21
CA ILE A 188 -1.42 0.29 7.03
C ILE A 188 -2.90 -0.08 7.21
N THR A 189 -3.34 -1.15 6.54
CA THR A 189 -4.74 -1.60 6.54
C THR A 189 -4.88 -3.03 7.07
N PRO A 190 -4.62 -3.28 8.36
CA PRO A 190 -4.68 -4.61 8.95
C PRO A 190 -6.11 -5.15 9.06
N GLY A 191 -6.23 -6.44 9.36
CA GLY A 191 -7.50 -7.08 9.72
C GLY A 191 -8.42 -7.37 8.54
N ALA A 192 -7.89 -7.45 7.32
CA ALA A 192 -8.62 -7.99 6.18
C ALA A 192 -9.15 -9.41 6.47
N ARG A 193 -10.25 -9.82 5.81
CA ARG A 193 -10.78 -11.19 5.98
C ARG A 193 -9.71 -12.24 5.68
N PHE A 194 -8.88 -12.01 4.67
CA PHE A 194 -7.76 -12.88 4.36
C PHE A 194 -6.70 -12.91 5.48
N ASP A 195 -6.43 -11.79 6.16
CA ASP A 195 -5.52 -11.80 7.33
C ASP A 195 -6.05 -12.67 8.48
N ARG A 196 -7.36 -12.64 8.75
CA ARG A 196 -7.98 -13.51 9.75
C ARG A 196 -7.89 -14.98 9.35
N TYR A 197 -8.13 -15.28 8.06
CA TYR A 197 -7.96 -16.63 7.53
C TYR A 197 -6.52 -17.13 7.72
N LEU A 198 -5.53 -16.33 7.39
CA LEU A 198 -4.11 -16.66 7.60
C LEU A 198 -3.75 -16.84 9.10
N LYS A 199 -4.48 -16.19 10.01
CA LYS A 199 -4.35 -16.35 11.47
C LYS A 199 -5.12 -17.56 12.02
N GLY A 200 -5.79 -18.35 11.17
CA GLY A 200 -6.46 -19.60 11.53
C GLY A 200 -7.99 -19.54 11.59
N ASP A 201 -8.63 -18.40 11.31
CA ASP A 201 -10.07 -18.26 11.23
C ASP A 201 -10.57 -18.80 9.87
N ASP A 202 -10.90 -20.11 9.81
CA ASP A 202 -11.37 -20.74 8.58
C ASP A 202 -12.71 -20.15 8.10
N GLY A 203 -13.54 -19.63 9.01
CA GLY A 203 -14.81 -18.97 8.71
C GLY A 203 -14.67 -17.56 8.12
N ALA A 204 -13.47 -16.98 8.14
CA ALA A 204 -13.24 -15.64 7.57
C ALA A 204 -13.44 -15.56 6.06
N LEU A 205 -13.30 -16.67 5.35
CA LEU A 205 -13.57 -16.81 3.92
C LEU A 205 -14.74 -17.76 3.69
N ASP A 206 -15.66 -17.39 2.81
CA ASP A 206 -16.71 -18.27 2.33
C ASP A 206 -16.20 -19.28 1.27
N THR A 207 -17.08 -20.15 0.80
CA THR A 207 -16.76 -21.21 -0.16
C THR A 207 -16.27 -20.65 -1.50
N ALA A 208 -16.88 -19.58 -2.03
CA ALA A 208 -16.51 -18.96 -3.29
C ALA A 208 -15.12 -18.30 -3.18
N GLN A 209 -14.85 -17.61 -2.09
CA GLN A 209 -13.56 -16.97 -1.79
C GLN A 209 -12.44 -17.97 -1.58
N LYS A 210 -12.71 -19.09 -0.91
CA LYS A 210 -11.73 -20.20 -0.80
C LYS A 210 -11.43 -20.83 -2.17
N ALA A 211 -12.48 -21.03 -2.99
CA ALA A 211 -12.27 -21.51 -4.37
C ALA A 211 -11.44 -20.52 -5.19
N GLY A 212 -11.69 -19.22 -5.05
CA GLY A 212 -10.90 -18.16 -5.68
C GLY A 212 -9.43 -18.15 -5.22
N LEU A 213 -9.19 -18.28 -3.91
CA LEU A 213 -7.84 -18.42 -3.35
C LEU A 213 -7.11 -19.65 -3.91
N ALA A 214 -7.80 -20.80 -3.99
CA ALA A 214 -7.22 -22.00 -4.57
C ALA A 214 -6.86 -21.81 -6.05
N LEU A 215 -7.73 -21.16 -6.84
CA LEU A 215 -7.44 -20.80 -8.23
C LEU A 215 -6.26 -19.84 -8.33
N PHE A 216 -6.22 -18.79 -7.50
CA PHE A 216 -5.14 -17.81 -7.47
C PHE A 216 -3.77 -18.48 -7.23
N ILE A 217 -3.71 -19.47 -6.34
CA ILE A 217 -2.50 -20.23 -6.07
C ILE A 217 -2.19 -21.21 -7.22
N ASN A 218 -3.15 -22.02 -7.61
CA ASN A 218 -2.94 -23.14 -8.54
C ASN A 218 -2.73 -22.69 -9.99
N LYS A 219 -3.29 -21.54 -10.40
CA LYS A 219 -3.05 -20.94 -11.71
C LYS A 219 -1.68 -20.24 -11.78
N GLY A 220 -1.01 -19.98 -10.64
CA GLY A 220 0.32 -19.42 -10.59
C GLY A 220 0.40 -17.93 -10.26
N CYS A 221 -0.73 -17.22 -9.98
CA CYS A 221 -0.72 -15.80 -9.61
C CYS A 221 0.17 -15.54 -8.38
N ALA A 222 0.14 -16.47 -7.41
CA ALA A 222 0.94 -16.41 -6.20
C ALA A 222 2.46 -16.52 -6.42
N ALA A 223 2.94 -16.86 -7.63
CA ALA A 223 4.37 -16.84 -7.93
C ALA A 223 4.95 -15.42 -7.79
N CYS A 224 4.20 -14.41 -8.24
CA CYS A 224 4.58 -13.01 -8.18
C CYS A 224 3.84 -12.27 -7.05
N HIS A 225 2.55 -12.51 -6.88
CA HIS A 225 1.71 -11.90 -5.87
C HIS A 225 1.68 -12.72 -4.58
N LYS A 226 2.77 -12.68 -3.81
CA LYS A 226 2.96 -13.39 -2.53
C LYS A 226 3.44 -12.46 -1.41
N GLY A 227 3.71 -13.03 -0.24
CA GLY A 227 4.23 -12.30 0.91
C GLY A 227 3.17 -11.48 1.65
N ILE A 228 3.63 -10.50 2.41
CA ILE A 228 2.80 -9.70 3.31
C ILE A 228 1.83 -8.79 2.54
N ASN A 229 2.29 -8.22 1.43
CA ASN A 229 1.53 -7.27 0.61
C ASN A 229 0.75 -7.93 -0.53
N VAL A 230 0.77 -9.29 -0.61
CA VAL A 230 0.21 -10.03 -1.75
C VAL A 230 0.71 -9.43 -3.07
N GLY A 231 2.01 -9.26 -3.17
CA GLY A 231 2.75 -8.48 -4.15
C GLY A 231 3.75 -7.55 -3.46
N GLY A 232 4.26 -6.54 -4.15
CA GLY A 232 5.17 -5.52 -3.61
C GLY A 232 6.61 -5.98 -3.37
N GLY A 233 6.86 -7.29 -3.32
CA GLY A 233 8.13 -7.87 -2.87
C GLY A 233 9.13 -8.22 -3.98
N MET A 234 8.83 -7.98 -5.24
CA MET A 234 9.70 -8.33 -6.37
C MET A 234 9.42 -7.49 -7.62
N TYR A 235 10.31 -7.61 -8.59
CA TYR A 235 10.11 -7.10 -9.94
C TYR A 235 9.78 -8.26 -10.89
N ALA A 236 8.96 -7.99 -11.89
CA ALA A 236 8.64 -8.95 -12.95
C ALA A 236 8.34 -8.23 -14.28
N PRO A 237 8.64 -8.84 -15.42
CA PRO A 237 8.20 -8.32 -16.71
C PRO A 237 6.68 -8.38 -16.80
N PHE A 238 6.07 -7.35 -17.40
CA PHE A 238 4.64 -7.37 -17.73
C PHE A 238 4.46 -7.89 -19.15
N GLY A 239 3.68 -8.96 -19.30
CA GLY A 239 3.54 -9.69 -20.56
C GLY A 239 4.61 -10.77 -20.75
N VAL A 240 4.72 -11.67 -19.75
CA VAL A 240 5.71 -12.79 -19.78
C VAL A 240 5.43 -13.77 -20.92
N VAL A 241 4.15 -14.08 -21.15
CA VAL A 241 3.72 -15.02 -22.19
C VAL A 241 3.19 -14.27 -23.42
N GLU A 242 2.34 -13.28 -23.20
CA GLU A 242 1.76 -12.46 -24.24
C GLU A 242 1.74 -10.98 -23.83
N ARG A 243 2.22 -10.09 -24.67
CA ARG A 243 2.11 -8.65 -24.38
C ARG A 243 0.65 -8.23 -24.48
N PRO A 244 0.12 -7.56 -23.45
CA PRO A 244 -1.22 -6.98 -23.54
C PRO A 244 -1.26 -5.86 -24.58
N GLY A 245 -2.47 -5.45 -24.98
CA GLY A 245 -2.66 -4.36 -25.93
C GLY A 245 -1.88 -3.07 -25.54
N ALA A 246 -1.54 -2.26 -26.52
CA ALA A 246 -0.72 -1.06 -26.34
C ALA A 246 -1.34 -0.01 -25.38
N GLU A 247 -2.63 -0.05 -25.18
CA GLU A 247 -3.34 0.76 -24.19
C GLU A 247 -3.02 0.35 -22.75
N ILE A 248 -2.86 -0.96 -22.49
CA ILE A 248 -2.53 -1.54 -21.18
C ILE A 248 -1.03 -1.47 -20.94
N LEU A 249 -0.22 -1.77 -21.94
CA LEU A 249 1.24 -1.69 -21.92
C LEU A 249 1.73 -0.76 -23.03
N PRO A 250 1.73 0.57 -22.79
CA PRO A 250 2.19 1.53 -23.79
C PRO A 250 3.63 1.25 -24.22
N PRO A 251 3.94 1.17 -25.53
CA PRO A 251 5.28 0.87 -26.02
C PRO A 251 6.37 1.86 -25.56
N GLY A 252 5.97 3.09 -25.26
CA GLY A 252 6.88 4.13 -24.74
C GLY A 252 7.26 3.97 -23.28
N ASP A 253 6.45 3.23 -22.49
CA ASP A 253 6.78 2.96 -21.07
C ASP A 253 7.55 1.64 -20.95
N LYS A 254 8.85 1.73 -20.94
CA LYS A 254 9.76 0.59 -20.83
C LYS A 254 10.02 0.13 -19.40
N GLY A 255 9.24 0.59 -18.43
CA GLY A 255 9.33 0.19 -17.03
C GLY A 255 10.70 0.50 -16.41
N ARG A 256 11.26 -0.49 -15.72
CA ARG A 256 12.52 -0.38 -14.98
C ARG A 256 13.73 -0.10 -15.89
N PHE A 257 13.69 -0.45 -17.16
CA PHE A 257 14.73 -0.07 -18.12
C PHE A 257 14.98 1.45 -18.11
N ALA A 258 13.96 2.28 -17.88
CA ALA A 258 14.13 3.72 -17.78
C ALA A 258 15.12 4.13 -16.66
N VAL A 259 15.23 3.31 -15.61
CA VAL A 259 16.11 3.51 -14.45
C VAL A 259 17.48 2.86 -14.65
N THR A 260 17.50 1.58 -15.03
CA THR A 260 18.72 0.76 -15.03
C THR A 260 19.51 0.79 -16.34
N LYS A 261 18.83 1.12 -17.45
CA LYS A 261 19.37 1.02 -18.83
C LYS A 261 19.79 -0.41 -19.23
N THR A 262 19.37 -1.41 -18.45
CA THR A 262 19.68 -2.82 -18.68
C THR A 262 18.58 -3.44 -19.53
N ALA A 263 18.93 -4.08 -20.66
CA ALA A 263 17.96 -4.62 -21.63
C ALA A 263 16.99 -5.64 -21.00
N SER A 264 17.45 -6.46 -20.04
CA SER A 264 16.60 -7.43 -19.32
C SER A 264 15.54 -6.76 -18.43
N ASP A 265 15.63 -5.46 -18.17
CA ASP A 265 14.68 -4.71 -17.37
C ASP A 265 13.61 -4.00 -18.24
N GLU A 266 13.61 -4.24 -19.57
CA GLU A 266 12.59 -3.68 -20.45
C GLU A 266 11.22 -4.27 -20.14
N TYR A 267 10.24 -3.41 -19.89
CA TYR A 267 8.88 -3.74 -19.43
C TYR A 267 8.83 -4.48 -18.08
N VAL A 268 9.90 -4.42 -17.30
CA VAL A 268 9.90 -4.89 -15.92
C VAL A 268 9.32 -3.81 -15.02
N PHE A 269 8.43 -4.23 -14.12
CA PHE A 269 7.82 -3.36 -13.12
C PHE A 269 7.90 -4.02 -11.74
N ARG A 270 7.84 -3.21 -10.69
CA ARG A 270 7.55 -3.73 -9.36
C ARG A 270 6.16 -4.37 -9.39
N VAL A 271 6.06 -5.62 -8.97
CA VAL A 271 4.77 -6.30 -8.84
C VAL A 271 3.92 -5.52 -7.83
N PRO A 272 2.76 -4.98 -8.22
CA PRO A 272 1.98 -4.17 -7.30
C PRO A 272 1.38 -5.00 -6.16
N SER A 273 1.17 -4.37 -5.02
CA SER A 273 0.34 -4.92 -3.94
C SER A 273 -1.08 -5.15 -4.43
N LEU A 274 -1.68 -6.26 -4.03
CA LEU A 274 -3.11 -6.52 -4.24
C LEU A 274 -3.95 -6.20 -2.99
N ARG A 275 -3.33 -5.75 -1.90
CA ARG A 275 -4.07 -5.26 -0.73
C ARG A 275 -4.94 -4.09 -1.13
N ASN A 276 -6.21 -4.12 -0.73
CA ASN A 276 -7.22 -3.11 -1.05
C ASN A 276 -7.50 -2.91 -2.56
N VAL A 277 -7.11 -3.86 -3.41
CA VAL A 277 -7.19 -3.72 -4.87
C VAL A 277 -8.60 -3.36 -5.38
N THR A 278 -9.66 -3.78 -4.69
CA THR A 278 -11.05 -3.43 -5.02
C THR A 278 -11.37 -1.94 -4.83
N LEU A 279 -10.54 -1.21 -4.10
CA LEU A 279 -10.73 0.22 -3.82
C LEU A 279 -9.90 1.13 -4.74
N THR A 280 -9.07 0.56 -5.60
CA THR A 280 -8.04 1.32 -6.32
C THR A 280 -8.11 1.19 -7.84
N PRO A 281 -9.32 1.23 -8.48
CA PRO A 281 -9.37 1.41 -9.92
C PRO A 281 -8.85 2.82 -10.29
N PRO A 282 -8.41 3.01 -11.54
CA PRO A 282 -8.17 2.02 -12.58
C PRO A 282 -6.86 1.25 -12.38
N TYR A 283 -6.75 0.09 -13.02
CA TYR A 283 -5.67 -0.87 -12.82
C TYR A 283 -4.53 -0.71 -13.82
N PHE A 284 -3.38 -1.32 -13.48
CA PHE A 284 -2.09 -1.26 -14.17
C PHE A 284 -1.40 0.11 -14.07
N HIS A 285 -0.15 0.15 -14.45
CA HIS A 285 0.65 1.38 -14.48
C HIS A 285 0.10 2.43 -15.47
N SER A 286 -0.62 1.98 -16.50
CA SER A 286 -1.29 2.86 -17.47
C SER A 286 -2.63 3.40 -16.99
N GLY A 287 -3.25 2.79 -15.95
CA GLY A 287 -4.59 3.15 -15.48
C GLY A 287 -5.71 2.90 -16.49
N LYS A 288 -5.50 2.02 -17.48
CA LYS A 288 -6.43 1.84 -18.59
C LYS A 288 -7.47 0.73 -18.41
N SER A 289 -7.43 0.00 -17.30
CA SER A 289 -8.46 -0.98 -16.97
C SER A 289 -9.25 -0.52 -15.75
N TRP A 290 -10.54 -0.29 -15.92
CA TRP A 290 -11.44 0.16 -14.84
C TRP A 290 -12.17 -0.98 -14.13
N ASP A 291 -12.18 -2.16 -14.75
CA ASP A 291 -12.84 -3.35 -14.21
C ASP A 291 -11.81 -4.35 -13.68
N LEU A 292 -11.95 -4.73 -12.40
CA LEU A 292 -11.08 -5.71 -11.75
C LEU A 292 -11.15 -7.08 -12.44
N ARG A 293 -12.32 -7.49 -12.93
CA ARG A 293 -12.48 -8.75 -13.68
C ARG A 293 -11.69 -8.72 -14.97
N GLN A 294 -11.73 -7.59 -15.69
CA GLN A 294 -10.91 -7.37 -16.88
C GLN A 294 -9.42 -7.44 -16.54
N ALA A 295 -8.99 -6.80 -15.45
CA ALA A 295 -7.59 -6.84 -15.02
C ALA A 295 -7.14 -8.27 -14.68
N VAL A 296 -7.99 -9.07 -14.02
CA VAL A 296 -7.72 -10.50 -13.74
C VAL A 296 -7.59 -11.31 -15.04
N ALA A 297 -8.49 -11.10 -16.02
CA ALA A 297 -8.44 -11.79 -17.30
C ALA A 297 -7.16 -11.43 -18.10
N ILE A 298 -6.77 -10.15 -18.13
CA ILE A 298 -5.53 -9.68 -18.76
C ILE A 298 -4.31 -10.33 -18.08
N MET A 299 -4.27 -10.40 -16.74
CA MET A 299 -3.19 -11.06 -16.02
C MET A 299 -3.13 -12.56 -16.35
N GLY A 300 -4.29 -13.23 -16.50
CA GLY A 300 -4.35 -14.62 -16.91
C GLY A 300 -3.69 -14.87 -18.27
N SER A 301 -4.07 -14.10 -19.29
CA SER A 301 -3.51 -14.23 -20.63
C SER A 301 -2.05 -13.79 -20.71
N SER A 302 -1.75 -12.58 -20.17
CA SER A 302 -0.45 -11.95 -20.38
C SER A 302 0.68 -12.58 -19.56
N GLN A 303 0.41 -12.98 -18.32
CA GLN A 303 1.43 -13.50 -17.42
C GLN A 303 1.50 -15.02 -17.42
N LEU A 304 0.37 -15.71 -17.61
CA LEU A 304 0.26 -17.15 -17.42
C LEU A 304 -0.06 -17.90 -18.73
N GLY A 305 -0.36 -17.19 -19.83
CA GLY A 305 -0.85 -17.80 -21.08
C GLY A 305 -2.19 -18.53 -20.90
N ALA A 306 -2.92 -18.25 -19.82
CA ALA A 306 -4.15 -18.93 -19.47
C ALA A 306 -5.37 -18.07 -19.84
N ARG A 307 -6.23 -18.59 -20.70
CA ARG A 307 -7.57 -18.02 -20.89
C ARG A 307 -8.45 -18.49 -19.75
N LEU A 308 -8.60 -17.64 -18.74
CA LEU A 308 -9.48 -17.91 -17.60
C LEU A 308 -10.94 -17.90 -18.07
N THR A 309 -11.74 -18.83 -17.60
CA THR A 309 -13.20 -18.81 -17.81
C THR A 309 -13.85 -17.70 -16.97
N ASP A 310 -15.06 -17.27 -17.32
CA ASP A 310 -15.80 -16.28 -16.54
C ASP A 310 -16.02 -16.68 -15.07
N ASP A 311 -16.22 -17.97 -14.83
CA ASP A 311 -16.34 -18.53 -13.48
C ASP A 311 -15.02 -18.44 -12.70
N GLU A 312 -13.88 -18.75 -13.33
CA GLU A 312 -12.56 -18.60 -12.72
C GLU A 312 -12.23 -17.14 -12.42
N VAL A 313 -12.52 -16.23 -13.35
CA VAL A 313 -12.35 -14.78 -13.15
C VAL A 313 -13.22 -14.31 -11.99
N THR A 314 -14.47 -14.74 -11.92
CA THR A 314 -15.39 -14.40 -10.84
C THR A 314 -14.84 -14.84 -9.48
N LYS A 315 -14.46 -16.11 -9.35
CA LYS A 315 -13.94 -16.67 -8.09
C LYS A 315 -12.64 -16.00 -7.65
N ILE A 316 -11.70 -15.75 -8.58
CA ILE A 316 -10.47 -15.01 -8.26
C ILE A 316 -10.82 -13.60 -7.78
N THR A 317 -11.73 -12.91 -8.45
CA THR A 317 -12.19 -11.57 -8.03
C THR A 317 -12.83 -11.60 -6.65
N GLU A 318 -13.66 -12.60 -6.35
CA GLU A 318 -14.23 -12.80 -5.00
C GLU A 318 -13.15 -12.98 -3.94
N PHE A 319 -12.10 -13.75 -4.22
CA PHE A 319 -10.94 -13.83 -3.33
C PHE A 319 -10.28 -12.46 -3.15
N LEU A 320 -10.06 -11.68 -4.20
CA LEU A 320 -9.44 -10.36 -4.12
C LEU A 320 -10.24 -9.38 -3.24
N THR A 321 -11.57 -9.51 -3.13
CA THR A 321 -12.39 -8.71 -2.21
C THR A 321 -11.98 -8.91 -0.75
N THR A 322 -11.44 -10.08 -0.40
CA THR A 322 -11.03 -10.42 0.96
C THR A 322 -9.75 -9.73 1.42
N LEU A 323 -9.02 -9.09 0.48
CA LEU A 323 -7.77 -8.38 0.73
C LEU A 323 -7.96 -6.94 1.22
N THR A 324 -9.21 -6.47 1.29
CA THR A 324 -9.55 -5.15 1.81
C THR A 324 -9.50 -5.17 3.34
N GLY A 325 -8.57 -4.40 3.89
CA GLY A 325 -8.39 -4.25 5.33
C GLY A 325 -9.06 -3.01 5.90
N ARG A 326 -8.94 -2.84 7.24
CA ARG A 326 -9.45 -1.66 7.93
C ARG A 326 -8.57 -0.45 7.61
N GLN A 327 -9.14 0.54 6.95
CA GLN A 327 -8.43 1.77 6.64
C GLN A 327 -8.16 2.58 7.91
N PRO A 328 -6.98 3.23 8.02
CA PRO A 328 -6.66 4.07 9.17
C PRO A 328 -7.59 5.29 9.20
N SER A 329 -8.05 5.65 10.41
CA SER A 329 -8.75 6.91 10.62
C SER A 329 -7.72 8.03 10.73
N VAL A 330 -7.70 8.93 9.77
CA VAL A 330 -6.79 10.07 9.75
C VAL A 330 -7.60 11.36 9.89
N VAL A 331 -7.46 12.02 11.03
CA VAL A 331 -8.01 13.37 11.22
C VAL A 331 -7.12 14.35 10.46
N LEU A 332 -7.73 15.22 9.65
CA LEU A 332 -7.02 16.27 8.91
C LEU A 332 -6.27 17.18 9.88
N PRO A 333 -5.02 17.55 9.59
CA PRO A 333 -4.26 18.44 10.46
C PRO A 333 -4.69 19.89 10.26
N ASP A 334 -4.65 20.68 11.35
CA ASP A 334 -4.67 22.12 11.26
C ASP A 334 -3.27 22.60 10.84
N LEU A 335 -3.19 23.18 9.65
CA LEU A 335 -1.92 23.69 9.13
C LEU A 335 -1.63 25.08 9.67
N PRO A 336 -0.37 25.40 10.02
CA PRO A 336 0.00 26.76 10.46
C PRO A 336 -0.35 27.78 9.38
N PRO A 337 -0.88 28.95 9.76
CA PRO A 337 -1.23 29.98 8.78
C PRO A 337 0.03 30.54 8.11
N SER A 338 -0.10 30.95 6.85
CA SER A 338 0.95 31.70 6.15
C SER A 338 1.14 33.08 6.80
N ALA A 339 2.38 33.57 6.81
CA ALA A 339 2.73 34.91 7.29
C ALA A 339 2.93 35.87 6.10
N ALA A 340 3.10 37.15 6.38
CA ALA A 340 3.31 38.17 5.34
C ALA A 340 4.54 37.92 4.46
N GLY A 341 5.59 37.28 5.01
CA GLY A 341 6.81 36.90 4.29
C GLY A 341 6.77 35.53 3.61
N THR A 342 5.67 34.79 3.71
CA THR A 342 5.54 33.48 3.06
C THR A 342 5.53 33.65 1.53
N PRO A 343 6.36 32.91 0.78
CA PRO A 343 6.36 32.95 -0.69
C PRO A 343 4.94 32.72 -1.23
N ARG A 344 4.59 33.45 -2.29
CA ARG A 344 3.27 33.32 -2.93
C ARG A 344 3.27 32.21 -3.97
N PRO A 345 2.08 31.63 -4.27
CA PRO A 345 1.96 30.63 -5.33
C PRO A 345 2.41 31.21 -6.67
N GLN A 346 3.09 30.38 -7.46
CA GLN A 346 3.53 30.68 -8.82
C GLN A 346 2.78 29.77 -9.78
N GLN A 347 2.21 30.34 -10.84
CA GLN A 347 1.51 29.59 -11.88
C GLN A 347 2.44 29.21 -13.04
#